data_d7c073d0280cc28e2fdc5778d4ef01ee
#
_entry.id   d7c073d0280cc28e2fdc5778d4ef01ee
#
_cell.length_a   1.000
_cell.length_b   1.000
_cell.length_c   1.000
_cell.angle_alpha   90.00
_cell.angle_beta   90.00
_cell.angle_gamma   90.00
#
_symmetry.space_group_name_H-M   'P 1'
#
loop_
_entity.id
_entity.type
_entity.pdbx_description
1 polymer ?
#
loop_
_entity_poly.entity_id
_entity_poly.type
_entity_poly.pdbx_seq_one_letter_code
_entity_poly.pdbx_strand_id
1 'polypeptide(L)'
;MRPINRYPSVDYLHKAARKKLPKFSYDYVDGGSGAGVGLDRNRAALDEITLTPRYITDWKPVEMAVELFGQRYSRPFGIAPMGLAGLQYPKAELKFARAGKKANIPTSLSTACTVDIEDFGAIAGENGWFQLYPPKSEEINDDLIDRAYN
;
A
#
# COMPACT_ATOMS: atom_id res chain seq x y z
N MET A 1 9.66 -11.09 -21.46
CA MET A 1 9.30 -11.93 -20.30
C MET A 1 8.47 -11.08 -19.36
N ARG A 2 7.26 -11.50 -18.96
CA ARG A 2 6.42 -10.72 -18.04
C ARG A 2 7.13 -10.62 -16.68
N PRO A 3 7.07 -9.47 -15.95
CA PRO A 3 7.78 -9.26 -14.69
C PRO A 3 7.54 -10.35 -13.63
N ILE A 4 6.34 -10.91 -13.59
CA ILE A 4 5.94 -11.94 -12.64
C ILE A 4 6.75 -13.25 -12.79
N ASN A 5 7.21 -13.56 -14.01
CA ASN A 5 8.04 -14.74 -14.24
C ASN A 5 9.48 -14.58 -13.76
N ARG A 6 9.91 -13.32 -13.54
CA ARG A 6 11.25 -13.01 -13.02
C ARG A 6 11.32 -13.03 -11.50
N TYR A 7 10.19 -12.76 -10.84
CA TYR A 7 10.08 -12.65 -9.40
C TYR A 7 8.92 -13.50 -8.90
N PRO A 8 9.14 -14.80 -8.68
CA PRO A 8 8.07 -15.74 -8.33
C PRO A 8 7.50 -15.55 -6.91
N SER A 9 8.19 -14.82 -6.03
CA SER A 9 7.69 -14.46 -4.69
C SER A 9 8.15 -13.06 -4.29
N VAL A 10 7.55 -12.53 -3.20
CA VAL A 10 7.94 -11.26 -2.59
C VAL A 10 9.40 -11.28 -2.14
N ASP A 11 9.92 -12.41 -1.68
CA ASP A 11 11.33 -12.53 -1.26
C ASP A 11 12.32 -12.26 -2.40
N TYR A 12 11.96 -12.64 -3.64
CA TYR A 12 12.78 -12.31 -4.80
C TYR A 12 12.75 -10.81 -5.11
N LEU A 13 11.62 -10.15 -4.92
CA LEU A 13 11.50 -8.69 -5.05
C LEU A 13 12.33 -7.99 -3.97
N HIS A 14 12.25 -8.45 -2.72
CA HIS A 14 13.02 -7.95 -1.60
C HIS A 14 14.53 -8.02 -1.86
N LYS A 15 15.04 -9.20 -2.28
CA LYS A 15 16.44 -9.40 -2.66
C LYS A 15 16.86 -8.50 -3.83
N ALA A 16 15.97 -8.26 -4.79
CA ALA A 16 16.24 -7.36 -5.91
C ALA A 16 16.27 -5.89 -5.49
N ALA A 17 15.37 -5.48 -4.60
CA ALA A 17 15.33 -4.13 -4.03
C ALA A 17 16.63 -3.80 -3.28
N ARG A 18 17.09 -4.70 -2.41
CA ARG A 18 18.36 -4.56 -1.68
C ARG A 18 19.58 -4.28 -2.56
N LYS A 19 19.57 -4.82 -3.80
CA LYS A 19 20.67 -4.61 -4.77
C LYS A 19 20.54 -3.32 -5.57
N LYS A 20 19.34 -2.73 -5.63
CA LYS A 20 19.03 -1.60 -6.51
C LYS A 20 18.88 -0.28 -5.78
N LEU A 21 18.34 -0.33 -4.56
CA LEU A 21 18.08 0.87 -3.79
C LEU A 21 19.35 1.37 -3.09
N PRO A 22 19.54 2.69 -2.96
CA PRO A 22 20.53 3.24 -2.06
C PRO A 22 20.30 2.73 -0.64
N LYS A 23 21.39 2.52 0.11
CA LYS A 23 21.32 1.91 1.44
C LYS A 23 20.34 2.62 2.36
N PHE A 24 20.37 3.95 2.45
CA PHE A 24 19.46 4.72 3.31
C PHE A 24 17.98 4.53 2.95
N SER A 25 17.68 4.45 1.66
CA SER A 25 16.31 4.25 1.16
C SER A 25 15.82 2.82 1.44
N TYR A 26 16.70 1.85 1.25
CA TYR A 26 16.41 0.45 1.57
C TYR A 26 16.19 0.26 3.07
N ASP A 27 17.12 0.75 3.91
CA ASP A 27 17.05 0.61 5.37
C ASP A 27 15.77 1.29 5.95
N TYR A 28 15.33 2.39 5.35
CA TYR A 28 14.09 3.06 5.75
C TYR A 28 12.85 2.18 5.57
N VAL A 29 12.76 1.46 4.46
CA VAL A 29 11.59 0.60 4.16
C VAL A 29 11.68 -0.77 4.82
N ASP A 30 12.89 -1.33 4.89
CA ASP A 30 13.15 -2.67 5.39
C ASP A 30 13.23 -2.71 6.93
N GLY A 31 13.55 -1.58 7.54
CA GLY A 31 13.71 -1.46 8.97
C GLY A 31 12.39 -1.43 9.74
N GLY A 32 12.48 -1.84 11.01
CA GLY A 32 11.39 -1.73 11.99
C GLY A 32 11.78 -0.84 13.15
N SER A 33 10.84 -0.55 14.04
CA SER A 33 11.08 0.22 15.24
C SER A 33 11.90 -0.58 16.27
N GLY A 34 12.85 0.10 16.90
CA GLY A 34 13.71 -0.50 17.95
C GLY A 34 14.50 -1.68 17.45
N ALA A 35 14.44 -2.81 18.12
CA ALA A 35 15.14 -4.05 17.77
C ALA A 35 14.45 -4.88 16.66
N GLY A 36 13.40 -4.36 16.03
CA GLY A 36 12.70 -5.07 14.95
C GLY A 36 11.76 -6.19 15.40
N VAL A 37 11.51 -6.36 16.69
CA VAL A 37 10.67 -7.45 17.23
C VAL A 37 9.27 -7.46 16.61
N GLY A 38 8.71 -6.29 16.28
CA GLY A 38 7.41 -6.17 15.61
C GLY A 38 7.40 -6.77 14.21
N LEU A 39 8.49 -6.61 13.45
CA LEU A 39 8.62 -7.21 12.11
C LEU A 39 8.60 -8.74 12.19
N ASP A 40 9.41 -9.31 13.11
CA ASP A 40 9.49 -10.76 13.28
C ASP A 40 8.14 -11.34 13.71
N ARG A 41 7.44 -10.67 14.63
CA ARG A 41 6.10 -11.08 15.09
C ARG A 41 5.06 -11.01 13.98
N ASN A 42 5.06 -9.95 13.18
CA ASN A 42 4.15 -9.82 12.04
C ASN A 42 4.35 -10.96 11.04
N ARG A 43 5.59 -11.31 10.76
CA ARG A 43 5.92 -12.41 9.87
C ARG A 43 5.50 -13.75 10.45
N ALA A 44 5.85 -14.01 11.70
CA ALA A 44 5.47 -15.25 12.40
C ALA A 44 3.95 -15.44 12.44
N ALA A 45 3.18 -14.38 12.76
CA ALA A 45 1.74 -14.45 12.79
C ALA A 45 1.10 -14.80 11.43
N LEU A 46 1.69 -14.32 10.32
CA LEU A 46 1.25 -14.70 8.97
C LEU A 46 1.62 -16.14 8.63
N ASP A 47 2.80 -16.60 9.06
CA ASP A 47 3.30 -17.96 8.80
C ASP A 47 2.52 -19.02 9.62
N GLU A 48 1.86 -18.64 10.72
CA GLU A 48 0.97 -19.51 11.50
C GLU A 48 -0.37 -19.80 10.77
N ILE A 49 -0.75 -18.96 9.80
CA ILE A 49 -1.98 -19.16 9.03
C ILE A 49 -1.75 -20.25 8.00
N THR A 50 -2.37 -21.41 8.22
CA THR A 50 -2.26 -22.54 7.31
C THR A 50 -3.56 -22.80 6.55
N LEU A 51 -3.44 -23.24 5.31
CA LEU A 51 -4.57 -23.63 4.47
C LEU A 51 -4.69 -25.14 4.42
N THR A 52 -5.88 -25.67 4.78
CA THR A 52 -6.18 -27.09 4.61
C THR A 52 -6.75 -27.32 3.22
N PRO A 53 -6.05 -27.99 2.31
CA PRO A 53 -6.55 -28.25 0.97
C PRO A 53 -7.74 -29.23 1.04
N ARG A 54 -8.76 -28.96 0.23
CA ARG A 54 -9.88 -29.88 0.02
C ARG A 54 -9.86 -30.31 -1.43
N TYR A 55 -9.86 -31.61 -1.66
CA TYR A 55 -9.88 -32.20 -3.00
C TYR A 55 -11.29 -32.66 -3.36
N ILE A 56 -11.58 -32.72 -4.65
CA ILE A 56 -12.85 -33.23 -5.20
C ILE A 56 -14.04 -32.48 -4.59
N THR A 57 -14.04 -31.16 -4.76
CA THR A 57 -15.14 -30.29 -4.34
C THR A 57 -15.70 -29.55 -5.55
N ASP A 58 -16.99 -29.23 -5.52
CA ASP A 58 -17.60 -28.30 -6.47
C ASP A 58 -17.02 -26.90 -6.24
N TRP A 59 -16.03 -26.55 -7.07
CA TRP A 59 -15.42 -25.22 -6.99
C TRP A 59 -16.37 -24.15 -7.53
N LYS A 60 -16.59 -23.12 -6.76
CA LYS A 60 -17.29 -21.90 -7.18
C LYS A 60 -16.39 -20.68 -6.95
N PRO A 61 -16.40 -19.69 -7.87
CA PRO A 61 -15.71 -18.42 -7.61
C PRO A 61 -16.20 -17.81 -6.31
N VAL A 62 -15.26 -17.37 -5.47
CA VAL A 62 -15.57 -16.67 -4.21
C VAL A 62 -15.75 -15.20 -4.54
N GLU A 63 -16.90 -14.61 -4.13
CA GLU A 63 -17.09 -13.16 -4.14
C GLU A 63 -16.22 -12.54 -3.04
N MET A 64 -15.29 -11.68 -3.44
CA MET A 64 -14.36 -11.01 -2.53
C MET A 64 -14.63 -9.50 -2.41
N ALA A 65 -15.68 -9.00 -3.09
CA ALA A 65 -16.02 -7.59 -3.02
C ALA A 65 -16.49 -7.23 -1.61
N VAL A 66 -16.13 -6.03 -1.19
CA VAL A 66 -16.53 -5.43 0.09
C VAL A 66 -17.05 -4.03 -0.13
N GLU A 67 -17.92 -3.58 0.75
CA GLU A 67 -18.37 -2.19 0.80
C GLU A 67 -17.76 -1.52 2.02
N LEU A 68 -17.08 -0.39 1.80
CA LEU A 68 -16.50 0.45 2.85
C LEU A 68 -16.92 1.89 2.61
N PHE A 69 -17.57 2.51 3.59
CA PHE A 69 -18.02 3.90 3.54
C PHE A 69 -18.86 4.25 2.29
N GLY A 70 -19.74 3.33 1.87
CA GLY A 70 -20.61 3.50 0.72
C GLY A 70 -19.94 3.21 -0.64
N GLN A 71 -18.65 2.91 -0.67
CA GLN A 71 -17.91 2.57 -1.88
C GLN A 71 -17.68 1.06 -1.96
N ARG A 72 -17.97 0.46 -3.13
CA ARG A 72 -17.74 -0.96 -3.39
C ARG A 72 -16.36 -1.21 -3.98
N TYR A 73 -15.57 -2.02 -3.31
CA TYR A 73 -14.24 -2.46 -3.74
C TYR A 73 -14.24 -3.92 -4.17
N SER A 74 -13.41 -4.27 -5.13
CA SER A 74 -13.32 -5.64 -5.68
C SER A 74 -12.66 -6.64 -4.76
N ARG A 75 -11.95 -6.18 -3.72
CA ARG A 75 -11.14 -7.02 -2.82
C ARG A 75 -11.13 -6.47 -1.40
N PRO A 76 -11.02 -7.32 -0.35
CA PRO A 76 -11.01 -6.91 1.04
C PRO A 76 -9.62 -6.47 1.53
N PHE A 77 -8.86 -5.80 0.67
CA PHE A 77 -7.56 -5.21 1.00
C PHE A 77 -7.28 -3.98 0.14
N GLY A 78 -6.34 -3.15 0.57
CA GLY A 78 -5.93 -1.94 -0.13
C GLY A 78 -4.44 -1.70 -0.06
N ILE A 79 -4.00 -0.59 -0.63
CA ILE A 79 -2.62 -0.12 -0.54
C ILE A 79 -2.54 0.84 0.64
N ALA A 80 -1.79 0.45 1.66
CA ALA A 80 -1.57 1.25 2.86
C ALA A 80 -0.79 2.55 2.57
N PRO A 81 -0.98 3.61 3.38
CA PRO A 81 -0.18 4.82 3.26
C PRO A 81 1.29 4.51 3.56
N MET A 82 2.19 5.05 2.73
CA MET A 82 3.63 4.91 2.87
C MET A 82 4.27 6.29 2.83
N GLY A 83 4.92 6.67 3.91
CA GLY A 83 5.71 7.90 3.95
C GLY A 83 6.93 7.78 3.03
N LEU A 84 7.26 8.89 2.36
CA LEU A 84 8.46 9.02 1.53
C LEU A 84 8.65 7.92 0.47
N ALA A 85 7.55 7.38 -0.09
CA ALA A 85 7.63 6.31 -1.09
C ALA A 85 8.41 6.73 -2.35
N GLY A 86 8.47 8.02 -2.64
CA GLY A 86 9.30 8.58 -3.71
C GLY A 86 10.81 8.36 -3.55
N LEU A 87 11.29 8.08 -2.33
CA LEU A 87 12.69 7.71 -2.09
C LEU A 87 13.06 6.34 -2.65
N GLN A 88 12.09 5.43 -2.75
CA GLN A 88 12.29 4.10 -3.30
C GLN A 88 12.12 4.10 -4.82
N TYR A 89 11.15 4.87 -5.30
CA TYR A 89 10.89 5.01 -6.72
C TYR A 89 10.21 6.35 -7.03
N PRO A 90 10.75 7.15 -7.96
CA PRO A 90 10.17 8.45 -8.31
C PRO A 90 8.67 8.35 -8.63
N LYS A 91 7.87 9.19 -7.95
CA LYS A 91 6.40 9.23 -8.08
C LYS A 91 5.75 7.87 -7.80
N ALA A 92 6.25 7.12 -6.81
CA ALA A 92 5.71 5.81 -6.44
C ALA A 92 4.24 5.90 -6.06
N GLU A 93 3.84 6.94 -5.32
CA GLU A 93 2.47 7.17 -4.86
C GLU A 93 1.48 7.28 -6.03
N LEU A 94 1.87 7.96 -7.12
CA LEU A 94 1.02 8.04 -8.32
C LEU A 94 0.90 6.71 -9.06
N LYS A 95 1.90 5.82 -8.92
CA LYS A 95 1.81 4.46 -9.46
C LYS A 95 0.92 3.59 -8.61
N PHE A 96 0.95 3.77 -7.29
CA PHE A 96 0.02 3.10 -6.37
C PHE A 96 -1.42 3.53 -6.66
N ALA A 97 -1.69 4.83 -6.85
CA ALA A 97 -2.98 5.34 -7.24
C ALA A 97 -3.52 4.67 -8.52
N ARG A 98 -2.70 4.60 -9.58
CA ARG A 98 -3.06 3.92 -10.83
C ARG A 98 -3.34 2.43 -10.63
N ALA A 99 -2.52 1.76 -9.84
CA ALA A 99 -2.67 0.34 -9.56
C ALA A 99 -3.94 0.06 -8.76
N GLY A 100 -4.21 0.85 -7.72
CA GLY A 100 -5.40 0.73 -6.88
C GLY A 100 -6.68 0.99 -7.66
N LYS A 101 -6.71 2.07 -8.45
CA LYS A 101 -7.84 2.37 -9.34
C LYS A 101 -8.10 1.25 -10.33
N LYS A 102 -7.05 0.75 -10.98
CA LYS A 102 -7.17 -0.36 -11.94
C LYS A 102 -7.69 -1.65 -11.29
N ALA A 103 -7.30 -1.92 -10.06
CA ALA A 103 -7.72 -3.11 -9.31
C ALA A 103 -9.04 -2.90 -8.56
N ASN A 104 -9.58 -1.69 -8.55
CA ASN A 104 -10.71 -1.24 -7.74
C ASN A 104 -10.53 -1.63 -6.27
N ILE A 105 -9.44 -1.16 -5.67
CA ILE A 105 -9.11 -1.31 -4.24
C ILE A 105 -8.76 0.05 -3.64
N PRO A 106 -9.00 0.27 -2.34
CA PRO A 106 -8.60 1.52 -1.69
C PRO A 106 -7.09 1.70 -1.74
N THR A 107 -6.67 2.94 -1.94
CA THR A 107 -5.24 3.31 -1.97
C THR A 107 -5.04 4.59 -1.18
N SER A 108 -4.19 4.52 -0.17
CA SER A 108 -3.98 5.64 0.73
C SER A 108 -2.72 6.42 0.39
N LEU A 109 -2.85 7.76 0.40
CA LEU A 109 -1.73 8.69 0.38
C LEU A 109 -1.37 9.06 1.82
N SER A 110 -0.08 9.11 2.15
CA SER A 110 0.40 9.59 3.46
C SER A 110 0.55 11.10 3.45
N THR A 111 0.34 11.77 4.59
CA THR A 111 0.75 13.17 4.78
C THR A 111 2.25 13.39 4.49
N ALA A 112 3.09 12.39 4.79
CA ALA A 112 4.52 12.41 4.49
C ALA A 112 4.83 11.89 3.07
N CYS A 113 3.98 12.21 2.09
CA CYS A 113 4.18 11.83 0.69
C CYS A 113 5.23 12.71 -0.02
N THR A 114 5.59 12.31 -1.23
CA THR A 114 6.53 13.04 -2.10
C THR A 114 5.86 13.60 -3.37
N VAL A 115 4.53 13.61 -3.40
CA VAL A 115 3.69 14.11 -4.50
C VAL A 115 2.58 14.99 -3.93
N ASP A 116 1.98 15.82 -4.76
CA ASP A 116 0.85 16.65 -4.37
C ASP A 116 -0.41 15.80 -4.14
N ILE A 117 -1.26 16.22 -3.19
CA ILE A 117 -2.53 15.56 -2.85
C ILE A 117 -3.42 15.53 -4.08
N GLU A 118 -3.49 16.66 -4.78
CA GLU A 118 -4.32 16.86 -5.98
C GLU A 118 -3.88 15.93 -7.13
N ASP A 119 -2.58 15.78 -7.36
CA ASP A 119 -2.06 14.86 -8.37
C ASP A 119 -2.44 13.40 -8.08
N PHE A 120 -2.40 13.03 -6.80
CA PHE A 120 -2.80 11.70 -6.36
C PHE A 120 -4.32 11.53 -6.51
N GLY A 121 -5.12 12.49 -6.01
CA GLY A 121 -6.58 12.50 -6.07
C GLY A 121 -7.10 12.39 -7.49
N ALA A 122 -6.56 13.18 -8.42
CA ALA A 122 -6.93 13.15 -9.84
C ALA A 122 -6.76 11.75 -10.48
N ILE A 123 -5.78 10.97 -10.02
CA ILE A 123 -5.53 9.61 -10.51
C ILE A 123 -6.39 8.59 -9.76
N ALA A 124 -6.41 8.63 -8.44
CA ALA A 124 -7.07 7.65 -7.58
C ALA A 124 -8.61 7.75 -7.68
N GLY A 125 -9.14 8.98 -7.75
CA GLY A 125 -10.57 9.23 -7.67
C GLY A 125 -11.16 8.64 -6.40
N GLU A 126 -12.35 8.04 -6.49
CA GLU A 126 -13.05 7.43 -5.35
C GLU A 126 -12.29 6.28 -4.65
N ASN A 127 -11.21 5.78 -5.24
CA ASN A 127 -10.34 4.81 -4.61
C ASN A 127 -9.27 5.46 -3.72
N GLY A 128 -9.12 6.79 -3.75
CA GLY A 128 -8.15 7.54 -2.99
C GLY A 128 -8.58 7.75 -1.54
N TRP A 129 -7.66 7.48 -0.62
CA TRP A 129 -7.79 7.80 0.79
C TRP A 129 -6.61 8.65 1.20
N PHE A 130 -6.81 9.52 2.19
CA PHE A 130 -5.73 10.33 2.75
C PHE A 130 -5.49 9.97 4.21
N GLN A 131 -4.25 9.68 4.57
CA GLN A 131 -3.82 9.45 5.94
C GLN A 131 -3.25 10.75 6.49
N LEU A 132 -3.95 11.35 7.44
CA LEU A 132 -3.57 12.59 8.09
C LEU A 132 -2.70 12.32 9.32
N TYR A 133 -1.53 12.96 9.36
CA TYR A 133 -0.81 13.26 10.60
C TYR A 133 -1.20 14.67 11.04
N PRO A 134 -2.02 14.84 12.10
CA PRO A 134 -2.51 16.15 12.47
C PRO A 134 -1.34 17.08 12.82
N PRO A 135 -1.13 18.18 12.09
CA PRO A 135 -0.13 19.18 12.46
C PRO A 135 -0.58 19.96 13.70
N LYS A 136 0.36 20.69 14.35
CA LYS A 136 0.02 21.55 15.51
C LYS A 136 -0.79 22.77 15.13
N SER A 137 -0.69 23.26 13.90
CA SER A 137 -1.45 24.39 13.38
C SER A 137 -2.82 23.90 12.88
N GLU A 138 -3.89 24.46 13.43
CA GLU A 138 -5.26 24.19 12.98
C GLU A 138 -5.45 24.63 11.52
N GLU A 139 -4.89 25.78 11.13
CA GLU A 139 -4.97 26.29 9.76
C GLU A 139 -4.38 25.31 8.73
N ILE A 140 -3.18 24.75 9.04
CA ILE A 140 -2.56 23.72 8.16
C ILE A 140 -3.36 22.42 8.17
N ASN A 141 -3.93 22.07 9.31
CA ASN A 141 -4.76 20.86 9.42
C ASN A 141 -6.00 20.98 8.53
N ASP A 142 -6.67 22.11 8.59
CA ASP A 142 -7.89 22.36 7.82
C ASP A 142 -7.57 22.44 6.31
N ASP A 143 -6.47 23.10 5.92
CA ASP A 143 -6.00 23.13 4.53
C ASP A 143 -5.76 21.71 3.99
N LEU A 144 -5.10 20.84 4.76
CA LEU A 144 -4.86 19.45 4.34
C LEU A 144 -6.15 18.64 4.17
N ILE A 145 -7.12 18.86 5.06
CA ILE A 145 -8.43 18.20 5.00
C ILE A 145 -9.19 18.69 3.76
N ASP A 146 -9.27 20.00 3.56
CA ASP A 146 -9.98 20.58 2.42
C ASP A 146 -9.40 20.13 1.08
N ARG A 147 -8.08 20.11 0.96
CA ARG A 147 -7.38 19.62 -0.25
C ARG A 147 -7.57 18.11 -0.49
N ALA A 148 -7.70 17.34 0.56
CA ALA A 148 -7.96 15.90 0.42
C ALA A 148 -9.43 15.59 0.08
N TYR A 149 -10.36 16.53 0.34
CA TYR A 149 -11.78 16.37 0.10
C TYR A 149 -12.19 16.81 -1.31
N ASN A 150 -11.46 17.76 -1.92
CA ASN A 150 -11.71 18.32 -3.26
C ASN A 150 -10.96 17.56 -4.36
#